data_98fd90a97180d30eb3f3aa2fb4cd06f7
#
_entry.id   98fd90a97180d30eb3f3aa2fb4cd06f7
#
_cell.length_a   1.000
_cell.length_b   1.000
_cell.length_c   1.000
_cell.angle_alpha   90.00
_cell.angle_beta   90.00
_cell.angle_gamma   90.00
#
_symmetry.space_group_name_H-M   'P 1'
#
loop_
_entity.id
_entity.type
_entity.pdbx_description
1 polymer ?
#
loop_
_entity_poly.entity_id
_entity_poly.type
_entity_poly.pdbx_seq_one_letter_code
_entity_poly.pdbx_strand_id
1 'polypeptide(L)'
;GMAISQSYLNYMGTWAYTMKCPVIRDEKEIAVLYIEYIYDSIDKSLPKGFYDQKAMLYIMDAKSERFVLKPKGMGERSAGHLNLEDFYRANDIQTENLRQEVSECLKNGKDIMFYHNVQGKNALNYMWAVNGGSTYLVGYVPVEAIQKEGKTVNQNINTVVFTMLIAFALCCILFYVNRRQQDKIRKERDEERELYNKQLAEAM
;
A
#
# COMPACT_ATOMS: atom_id res chain seq x y z
N GLY A 1 6.85 3.77 32.91
CA GLY A 1 6.54 3.32 31.57
C GLY A 1 7.55 3.85 30.57
N MET A 2 7.51 3.34 29.35
CA MET A 2 8.31 3.85 28.23
C MET A 2 7.85 5.28 27.89
N ALA A 3 8.79 6.19 27.70
CA ALA A 3 8.52 7.57 27.31
C ALA A 3 9.41 7.96 26.14
N ILE A 4 8.88 8.77 25.21
CA ILE A 4 9.59 9.25 24.03
C ILE A 4 9.71 10.76 24.16
N SER A 5 10.90 11.30 23.90
CA SER A 5 11.13 12.74 23.86
C SER A 5 10.54 13.37 22.60
N GLN A 6 10.42 14.68 22.59
CA GLN A 6 10.26 15.44 21.35
C GLN A 6 11.52 15.31 20.50
N SER A 7 11.38 15.57 19.19
CA SER A 7 12.52 15.63 18.29
C SER A 7 13.41 16.82 18.62
N TYR A 8 14.73 16.61 18.58
CA TYR A 8 15.74 17.63 18.84
C TYR A 8 16.95 17.48 17.92
N LEU A 9 17.73 18.53 17.78
CA LEU A 9 19.04 18.46 17.14
C LEU A 9 20.07 17.97 18.17
N ASN A 10 20.72 16.84 17.88
CA ASN A 10 21.79 16.34 18.74
C ASN A 10 23.10 17.13 18.53
N TYR A 11 24.12 16.77 19.27
CA TYR A 11 25.44 17.45 19.20
C TYR A 11 26.14 17.34 17.84
N MET A 12 25.72 16.38 17.00
CA MET A 12 26.21 16.23 15.61
C MET A 12 25.40 17.05 14.59
N GLY A 13 24.41 17.83 15.05
CA GLY A 13 23.53 18.59 14.17
C GLY A 13 22.54 17.75 13.38
N THR A 14 22.28 16.50 13.82
CA THR A 14 21.28 15.61 13.22
C THR A 14 20.00 15.58 14.05
N TRP A 15 18.86 15.44 13.36
CA TRP A 15 17.58 15.27 14.05
C TRP A 15 17.49 13.89 14.70
N ALA A 16 17.13 13.88 15.99
CA ALA A 16 17.01 12.69 16.81
C ALA A 16 15.84 12.79 17.78
N TYR A 17 15.45 11.67 18.36
CA TYR A 17 14.60 11.57 19.54
C TYR A 17 15.16 10.52 20.50
N THR A 18 14.83 10.63 21.77
CA THR A 18 15.29 9.69 22.79
C THR A 18 14.12 8.90 23.36
N MET A 19 14.29 7.60 23.46
CA MET A 19 13.40 6.72 24.20
C MET A 19 13.97 6.45 25.59
N LYS A 20 13.13 6.64 26.60
CA LYS A 20 13.40 6.27 27.98
C LYS A 20 12.75 4.92 28.27
N CYS A 21 13.53 3.91 28.60
CA CYS A 21 13.06 2.57 28.94
C CYS A 21 13.48 2.22 30.38
N PRO A 22 12.56 2.09 31.36
CA PRO A 22 12.90 1.63 32.69
C PRO A 22 13.29 0.15 32.64
N VAL A 23 14.35 -0.20 33.34
CA VAL A 23 14.76 -1.59 33.59
C VAL A 23 14.21 -2.00 34.96
N ILE A 24 13.28 -2.95 34.93
CA ILE A 24 12.57 -3.42 36.14
C ILE A 24 13.10 -4.81 36.50
N ARG A 25 13.46 -4.98 37.77
CA ARG A 25 13.77 -6.26 38.38
C ARG A 25 13.07 -6.38 39.72
N ASP A 26 12.42 -7.49 39.97
CA ASP A 26 11.65 -7.75 41.19
C ASP A 26 10.68 -6.59 41.56
N GLU A 27 9.93 -6.12 40.54
CA GLU A 27 8.97 -5.02 40.57
C GLU A 27 9.58 -3.63 40.95
N LYS A 28 10.90 -3.52 41.00
CA LYS A 28 11.61 -2.26 41.29
C LYS A 28 12.36 -1.79 40.04
N GLU A 29 12.28 -0.48 39.78
CA GLU A 29 13.12 0.16 38.76
C GLU A 29 14.56 0.22 39.28
N ILE A 30 15.46 -0.55 38.65
CA ILE A 30 16.88 -0.64 39.03
C ILE A 30 17.78 0.22 38.17
N ALA A 31 17.33 0.58 36.97
CA ALA A 31 18.05 1.42 36.03
C ALA A 31 17.09 2.03 35.00
N VAL A 32 17.58 3.02 34.27
CA VAL A 32 16.90 3.60 33.10
C VAL A 32 17.83 3.53 31.91
N LEU A 33 17.34 2.92 30.82
CA LEU A 33 18.03 2.92 29.54
C LEU A 33 17.51 4.08 28.70
N TYR A 34 18.42 4.90 28.19
CA TYR A 34 18.13 5.94 27.22
C TYR A 34 18.69 5.51 25.86
N ILE A 35 17.84 5.47 24.85
CA ILE A 35 18.20 5.09 23.48
C ILE A 35 17.95 6.30 22.58
N GLU A 36 19.00 6.83 21.96
CA GLU A 36 18.88 7.89 20.97
C GLU A 36 18.70 7.29 19.58
N TYR A 37 17.64 7.70 18.89
CA TYR A 37 17.37 7.34 17.51
C TYR A 37 17.59 8.54 16.59
N ILE A 38 18.41 8.36 15.58
CA ILE A 38 18.69 9.37 14.56
C ILE A 38 17.77 9.12 13.36
N TYR A 39 17.02 10.16 12.93
CA TYR A 39 16.08 10.04 11.81
C TYR A 39 16.73 9.60 10.50
N ASP A 40 17.97 10.01 10.23
CA ASP A 40 18.72 9.56 9.06
C ASP A 40 18.96 8.03 9.02
N SER A 41 18.97 7.37 10.17
CA SER A 41 19.05 5.91 10.24
C SER A 41 17.72 5.26 9.90
N ILE A 42 16.60 5.92 10.24
CA ILE A 42 15.25 5.47 9.87
C ILE A 42 15.07 5.55 8.34
N ASP A 43 15.56 6.60 7.70
CA ASP A 43 15.48 6.76 6.23
C ASP A 43 16.08 5.57 5.47
N LYS A 44 17.14 4.95 6.00
CA LYS A 44 17.76 3.75 5.40
C LYS A 44 16.86 2.52 5.47
N SER A 45 15.96 2.48 6.46
CA SER A 45 15.03 1.36 6.71
C SER A 45 13.69 1.56 6.02
N LEU A 46 13.36 2.79 5.58
CA LEU A 46 12.10 3.06 4.88
C LEU A 46 12.15 2.46 3.48
N PRO A 47 11.06 1.81 3.04
CA PRO A 47 10.98 1.31 1.68
C PRO A 47 11.10 2.47 0.70
N LYS A 48 12.00 2.32 -0.26
CA LYS A 48 12.19 3.29 -1.36
C LYS A 48 11.30 2.86 -2.52
N GLY A 49 10.61 3.83 -3.11
CA GLY A 49 9.94 3.59 -4.39
C GLY A 49 8.46 3.29 -4.35
N PHE A 50 7.71 3.78 -3.37
CA PHE A 50 6.25 3.76 -3.42
C PHE A 50 5.73 4.47 -4.68
N TYR A 51 4.75 3.84 -5.35
CA TYR A 51 4.08 4.38 -6.53
C TYR A 51 5.07 4.86 -7.62
N ASP A 52 5.98 3.97 -8.06
CA ASP A 52 7.03 4.32 -9.03
C ASP A 52 7.92 5.50 -8.57
N GLN A 53 8.21 5.62 -7.29
CA GLN A 53 8.96 6.73 -6.68
C GLN A 53 8.26 8.11 -6.79
N LYS A 54 6.98 8.14 -7.05
CA LYS A 54 6.19 9.38 -7.14
C LYS A 54 5.56 9.81 -5.83
N ALA A 55 5.45 8.91 -4.86
CA ALA A 55 5.01 9.24 -3.52
C ALA A 55 6.10 9.99 -2.75
N MET A 56 5.71 11.06 -2.07
CA MET A 56 6.61 11.82 -1.20
C MET A 56 6.30 11.46 0.24
N LEU A 57 7.35 11.30 1.05
CA LEU A 57 7.25 11.00 2.47
C LEU A 57 8.20 11.89 3.26
N TYR A 58 7.65 12.61 4.22
CA TYR A 58 8.37 13.42 5.21
C TYR A 58 8.04 12.88 6.61
N ILE A 59 8.96 13.06 7.54
CA ILE A 59 8.65 12.90 8.96
C ILE A 59 8.66 14.27 9.59
N MET A 60 7.58 14.61 10.31
CA MET A 60 7.38 15.89 10.96
C MET A 60 7.23 15.72 12.46
N ASP A 61 7.89 16.57 13.22
CA ASP A 61 7.64 16.71 14.65
C ASP A 61 6.36 17.52 14.87
N ALA A 62 5.39 16.95 15.57
CA ALA A 62 4.06 17.54 15.72
C ALA A 62 4.06 18.88 16.45
N LYS A 63 4.94 19.05 17.44
CA LYS A 63 4.96 20.27 18.27
C LYS A 63 5.60 21.47 17.57
N SER A 64 6.69 21.25 16.87
CA SER A 64 7.40 22.31 16.15
C SER A 64 6.93 22.47 14.71
N GLU A 65 6.11 21.53 14.19
CA GLU A 65 5.68 21.43 12.81
C GLU A 65 6.85 21.42 11.80
N ARG A 66 8.06 21.03 12.27
CA ARG A 66 9.26 20.97 11.45
C ARG A 66 9.47 19.56 10.86
N PHE A 67 9.91 19.53 9.61
CA PHE A 67 10.31 18.27 8.98
C PHE A 67 11.69 17.84 9.46
N VAL A 68 11.73 16.75 10.23
CA VAL A 68 12.94 16.14 10.81
C VAL A 68 13.58 15.13 9.88
N LEU A 69 12.81 14.58 8.94
CA LEU A 69 13.28 13.75 7.84
C LEU A 69 12.63 14.21 6.54
N LYS A 70 13.42 14.33 5.49
CA LYS A 70 13.01 14.75 4.15
C LYS A 70 13.38 13.68 3.13
N PRO A 71 12.60 13.54 2.03
CA PRO A 71 12.94 12.60 0.96
C PRO A 71 14.33 12.88 0.39
N LYS A 72 15.15 11.86 0.28
CA LYS A 72 16.46 11.93 -0.39
C LYS A 72 16.29 11.45 -1.84
N GLY A 73 16.77 12.23 -2.82
CA GLY A 73 16.88 11.78 -4.21
C GLY A 73 15.86 12.32 -5.21
N MET A 74 14.94 13.16 -4.80
CA MET A 74 14.14 13.93 -5.76
C MET A 74 14.71 15.34 -5.85
N GLY A 75 15.53 15.61 -6.86
CA GLY A 75 16.10 16.88 -7.27
C GLY A 75 16.04 18.07 -6.30
N GLU A 76 16.90 19.03 -6.45
CA GLU A 76 17.07 20.19 -5.55
C GLU A 76 15.76 20.94 -5.18
N ARG A 77 14.68 20.77 -5.93
CA ARG A 77 13.37 21.42 -5.68
C ARG A 77 12.57 20.85 -4.52
N SER A 78 12.81 19.62 -4.12
CA SER A 78 12.09 18.98 -2.99
C SER A 78 12.75 19.24 -1.63
N ALA A 79 13.95 19.77 -1.61
CA ALA A 79 14.71 20.06 -0.39
C ALA A 79 14.22 21.30 0.39
N GLY A 80 13.23 22.02 -0.12
CA GLY A 80 12.88 23.36 0.37
C GLY A 80 11.92 23.43 1.56
N HIS A 81 11.15 22.38 1.85
CA HIS A 81 10.19 22.46 2.95
C HIS A 81 10.89 22.24 4.29
N LEU A 82 10.94 23.26 5.13
CA LEU A 82 11.49 23.18 6.47
C LEU A 82 10.43 22.85 7.52
N ASN A 83 9.19 23.25 7.26
CA ASN A 83 8.06 23.10 8.16
C ASN A 83 6.74 22.96 7.39
N LEU A 84 5.65 22.76 8.11
CA LEU A 84 4.31 22.56 7.55
C LEU A 84 3.81 23.80 6.78
N GLU A 85 4.15 25.00 7.23
CA GLU A 85 3.78 26.25 6.53
C GLU A 85 4.48 26.37 5.16
N ASP A 86 5.74 25.98 5.07
CA ASP A 86 6.46 25.93 3.79
C ASP A 86 5.81 24.90 2.85
N PHE A 87 5.35 23.76 3.39
CA PHE A 87 4.61 22.76 2.63
C PHE A 87 3.28 23.31 2.10
N TYR A 88 2.52 24.00 2.92
CA TYR A 88 1.28 24.67 2.51
C TYR A 88 1.52 25.68 1.39
N ARG A 89 2.50 26.54 1.58
CA ARG A 89 2.85 27.59 0.61
C ARG A 89 3.31 27.01 -0.73
N ALA A 90 4.15 25.99 -0.70
CA ALA A 90 4.67 25.37 -1.91
C ALA A 90 3.62 24.59 -2.71
N ASN A 91 2.55 24.14 -2.04
CA ASN A 91 1.47 23.38 -2.65
C ASN A 91 0.17 24.19 -2.78
N ASP A 92 0.23 25.50 -2.56
CA ASP A 92 -0.90 26.44 -2.67
C ASP A 92 -2.12 26.04 -1.81
N ILE A 93 -1.85 25.49 -0.61
CA ILE A 93 -2.88 25.11 0.37
C ILE A 93 -3.27 26.35 1.16
N GLN A 94 -4.21 27.16 0.61
CA GLN A 94 -4.63 28.44 1.20
C GLN A 94 -5.98 28.34 1.92
N THR A 95 -6.70 27.24 1.80
CA THR A 95 -8.03 27.05 2.37
C THR A 95 -7.96 27.02 3.89
N GLU A 96 -8.46 28.07 4.54
CA GLU A 96 -8.42 28.25 6.01
C GLU A 96 -9.08 27.06 6.75
N ASN A 97 -10.25 26.63 6.30
CA ASN A 97 -10.95 25.50 6.91
C ASN A 97 -10.10 24.22 6.92
N LEU A 98 -9.38 23.95 5.81
CA LEU A 98 -8.50 22.77 5.73
C LEU A 98 -7.31 22.90 6.67
N ARG A 99 -6.71 24.07 6.78
CA ARG A 99 -5.60 24.34 7.71
C ARG A 99 -6.04 24.18 9.17
N GLN A 100 -7.25 24.63 9.51
CA GLN A 100 -7.83 24.44 10.84
C GLN A 100 -8.07 22.96 11.13
N GLU A 101 -8.66 22.22 10.19
CA GLU A 101 -8.86 20.78 10.31
C GLU A 101 -7.55 20.03 10.54
N VAL A 102 -6.51 20.33 9.76
CA VAL A 102 -5.17 19.77 9.96
C VAL A 102 -4.63 20.12 11.34
N SER A 103 -4.72 21.39 11.76
CA SER A 103 -4.25 21.82 13.09
C SER A 103 -4.98 21.08 14.23
N GLU A 104 -6.28 20.88 14.13
CA GLU A 104 -7.06 20.12 15.09
C GLU A 104 -6.65 18.64 15.14
N CYS A 105 -6.41 18.01 13.97
CA CYS A 105 -5.93 16.65 13.90
C CYS A 105 -4.55 16.51 14.54
N LEU A 106 -3.63 17.45 14.28
CA LEU A 106 -2.29 17.46 14.87
C LEU A 106 -2.36 17.59 16.40
N LYS A 107 -3.17 18.51 16.93
CA LYS A 107 -3.37 18.68 18.38
C LYS A 107 -3.93 17.46 19.07
N ASN A 108 -4.79 16.71 18.37
CA ASN A 108 -5.46 15.53 18.90
C ASN A 108 -4.74 14.21 18.57
N GLY A 109 -3.59 14.25 17.91
CA GLY A 109 -2.85 13.05 17.50
C GLY A 109 -3.64 12.16 16.54
N LYS A 110 -4.45 12.74 15.63
CA LYS A 110 -5.30 12.03 14.69
C LYS A 110 -4.73 12.09 13.28
N ASP A 111 -5.01 11.04 12.50
CA ASP A 111 -4.70 11.00 11.07
C ASP A 111 -5.63 11.92 10.27
N ILE A 112 -5.10 12.46 9.17
CA ILE A 112 -5.89 13.20 8.19
C ILE A 112 -5.43 12.87 6.77
N MET A 113 -6.38 12.77 5.86
CA MET A 113 -6.15 12.61 4.43
C MET A 113 -7.09 13.51 3.65
N PHE A 114 -6.57 14.17 2.63
CA PHE A 114 -7.35 15.06 1.77
C PHE A 114 -6.79 15.12 0.35
N TYR A 115 -7.65 15.40 -0.62
CA TYR A 115 -7.23 15.64 -2.00
C TYR A 115 -6.94 17.12 -2.20
N HIS A 116 -5.78 17.41 -2.79
CA HIS A 116 -5.37 18.77 -3.16
C HIS A 116 -4.40 18.73 -4.33
N ASN A 117 -4.38 19.80 -5.11
CA ASN A 117 -3.40 19.93 -6.19
C ASN A 117 -2.01 20.21 -5.63
N VAL A 118 -1.07 19.35 -5.98
CA VAL A 118 0.34 19.49 -5.63
C VAL A 118 1.12 19.69 -6.93
N GLN A 119 1.79 20.84 -7.07
CA GLN A 119 2.55 21.19 -8.27
C GLN A 119 1.72 21.08 -9.57
N GLY A 120 0.45 21.48 -9.53
CA GLY A 120 -0.47 21.44 -10.66
C GLY A 120 -1.07 20.07 -10.97
N LYS A 121 -0.81 19.04 -10.13
CA LYS A 121 -1.38 17.71 -10.26
C LYS A 121 -2.25 17.37 -9.07
N ASN A 122 -3.39 16.73 -9.32
CA ASN A 122 -4.23 16.24 -8.24
C ASN A 122 -3.51 15.13 -7.47
N ALA A 123 -3.44 15.26 -6.15
CA ALA A 123 -2.74 14.34 -5.27
C ALA A 123 -3.55 14.05 -4.01
N LEU A 124 -3.40 12.85 -3.49
CA LEU A 124 -3.83 12.48 -2.15
C LEU A 124 -2.74 12.90 -1.18
N ASN A 125 -3.03 13.86 -0.33
CA ASN A 125 -2.17 14.28 0.77
C ASN A 125 -2.53 13.48 2.03
N TYR A 126 -1.54 13.11 2.82
CA TYR A 126 -1.73 12.35 4.04
C TYR A 126 -0.84 12.86 5.16
N MET A 127 -1.35 12.82 6.37
CA MET A 127 -0.62 13.06 7.61
C MET A 127 -1.06 12.00 8.61
N TRP A 128 -0.19 11.04 8.88
CA TRP A 128 -0.45 9.93 9.77
C TRP A 128 0.30 10.08 11.08
N ALA A 129 -0.46 10.03 12.16
CA ALA A 129 0.08 10.13 13.50
C ALA A 129 0.88 8.87 13.86
N VAL A 130 2.10 9.05 14.32
CA VAL A 130 2.94 7.99 14.86
C VAL A 130 3.44 8.38 16.25
N ASN A 131 3.95 7.43 17.00
CA ASN A 131 4.44 7.65 18.37
C ASN A 131 3.42 8.38 19.27
N GLY A 132 2.14 8.00 19.20
CA GLY A 132 1.09 8.64 19.99
C GLY A 132 0.80 10.09 19.60
N GLY A 133 1.03 10.48 18.35
CA GLY A 133 0.78 11.82 17.84
C GLY A 133 1.91 12.82 18.05
N SER A 134 3.05 12.38 18.60
CA SER A 134 4.22 13.25 18.75
C SER A 134 4.96 13.49 17.43
N THR A 135 4.77 12.62 16.47
CA THR A 135 5.41 12.62 15.14
C THR A 135 4.38 12.28 14.08
N TYR A 136 4.52 12.84 12.89
CA TYR A 136 3.66 12.57 11.74
C TYR A 136 4.45 12.12 10.53
N LEU A 137 3.92 11.12 9.84
CA LEU A 137 4.30 10.83 8.46
C LEU A 137 3.47 11.73 7.55
N VAL A 138 4.11 12.69 6.90
CA VAL A 138 3.47 13.67 6.02
C VAL A 138 3.91 13.41 4.59
N GLY A 139 2.98 13.47 3.66
CA GLY A 139 3.34 13.32 2.27
C GLY A 139 2.17 13.43 1.31
N TYR A 140 2.45 13.12 0.07
CA TYR A 140 1.42 13.07 -0.96
C TYR A 140 1.73 12.00 -2.01
N VAL A 141 0.67 11.51 -2.64
CA VAL A 141 0.73 10.59 -3.78
C VAL A 141 -0.08 11.19 -4.92
N PRO A 142 0.51 11.41 -6.10
CA PRO A 142 -0.23 11.83 -7.27
C PRO A 142 -1.33 10.82 -7.63
N VAL A 143 -2.56 11.29 -7.88
CA VAL A 143 -3.70 10.44 -8.23
C VAL A 143 -3.41 9.58 -9.46
N GLU A 144 -2.68 10.11 -10.45
CA GLU A 144 -2.24 9.37 -11.62
C GLU A 144 -1.39 8.13 -11.27
N ALA A 145 -0.55 8.23 -10.24
CA ALA A 145 0.27 7.12 -9.78
C ALA A 145 -0.58 6.03 -9.12
N ILE A 146 -1.56 6.44 -8.30
CA ILE A 146 -2.53 5.52 -7.69
C ILE A 146 -3.35 4.80 -8.76
N GLN A 147 -3.85 5.55 -9.75
CA GLN A 147 -4.63 4.98 -10.85
C GLN A 147 -3.81 4.03 -11.73
N LYS A 148 -2.54 4.33 -11.96
CA LYS A 148 -1.65 3.46 -12.73
C LYS A 148 -1.49 2.10 -12.07
N GLU A 149 -1.25 2.05 -10.77
CA GLU A 149 -1.18 0.78 -10.03
C GLU A 149 -2.51 0.04 -10.04
N GLY A 150 -3.62 0.73 -9.78
CA GLY A 150 -4.95 0.14 -9.87
C GLY A 150 -5.28 -0.43 -11.26
N LYS A 151 -4.87 0.26 -12.33
CA LYS A 151 -5.04 -0.22 -13.71
C LYS A 151 -4.22 -1.48 -13.98
N THR A 152 -3.01 -1.55 -13.48
CA THR A 152 -2.14 -2.75 -13.61
C THR A 152 -2.74 -3.95 -12.90
N VAL A 153 -3.26 -3.77 -11.69
CA VAL A 153 -3.97 -4.82 -10.94
C VAL A 153 -5.20 -5.30 -11.71
N ASN A 154 -6.01 -4.38 -12.24
CA ASN A 154 -7.22 -4.72 -12.99
C ASN A 154 -6.90 -5.45 -14.32
N GLN A 155 -5.83 -5.07 -15.01
CA GLN A 155 -5.36 -5.78 -16.20
C GLN A 155 -4.94 -7.22 -15.89
N ASN A 156 -4.23 -7.43 -14.77
CA ASN A 156 -3.83 -8.78 -14.34
C ASN A 156 -5.04 -9.65 -14.01
N ILE A 157 -6.04 -9.11 -13.29
CA ILE A 157 -7.29 -9.80 -12.98
C ILE A 157 -8.01 -10.19 -14.28
N ASN A 158 -8.16 -9.26 -15.23
CA ASN A 158 -8.82 -9.53 -16.50
C ASN A 158 -8.10 -10.63 -17.29
N THR A 159 -6.77 -10.64 -17.29
CA THR A 159 -5.98 -11.68 -17.94
C THR A 159 -6.23 -13.06 -17.33
N VAL A 160 -6.26 -13.15 -16.01
CA VAL A 160 -6.56 -14.41 -15.29
C VAL A 160 -7.97 -14.90 -15.60
N VAL A 161 -8.98 -14.01 -15.53
CA VAL A 161 -10.38 -14.36 -15.85
C VAL A 161 -10.50 -14.84 -17.30
N PHE A 162 -9.89 -14.16 -18.25
CA PHE A 162 -9.93 -14.54 -19.66
C PHE A 162 -9.27 -15.90 -19.90
N THR A 163 -8.14 -16.17 -19.26
CA THR A 163 -7.45 -17.47 -19.33
C THR A 163 -8.33 -18.60 -18.75
N MET A 164 -9.01 -18.36 -17.64
CA MET A 164 -9.95 -19.31 -17.06
C MET A 164 -11.14 -19.61 -17.99
N LEU A 165 -11.69 -18.58 -18.64
CA LEU A 165 -12.79 -18.76 -19.59
C LEU A 165 -12.38 -19.59 -20.81
N ILE A 166 -11.17 -19.37 -21.34
CA ILE A 166 -10.63 -20.17 -22.44
C ILE A 166 -10.47 -21.63 -22.01
N ALA A 167 -9.86 -21.87 -20.83
CA ALA A 167 -9.69 -23.24 -20.33
C ALA A 167 -11.04 -23.96 -20.14
N PHE A 168 -12.03 -23.27 -19.60
CA PHE A 168 -13.38 -23.81 -19.45
C PHE A 168 -14.02 -24.14 -20.80
N ALA A 169 -13.92 -23.26 -21.80
CA ALA A 169 -14.43 -23.50 -23.14
C ALA A 169 -13.78 -24.73 -23.78
N LEU A 170 -12.45 -24.89 -23.64
CA LEU A 170 -11.75 -26.08 -24.12
C LEU A 170 -12.24 -27.38 -23.44
N CYS A 171 -12.44 -27.34 -22.13
CA CYS A 171 -13.01 -28.47 -21.40
C CYS A 171 -14.41 -28.83 -21.89
N CYS A 172 -15.27 -27.86 -22.16
CA CYS A 172 -16.60 -28.08 -22.71
C CYS A 172 -16.54 -28.73 -24.10
N ILE A 173 -15.64 -28.26 -24.97
CA ILE A 173 -15.44 -28.82 -26.31
C ILE A 173 -14.97 -30.28 -26.21
N LEU A 174 -13.97 -30.55 -25.36
CA LEU A 174 -13.47 -31.93 -25.17
C LEU A 174 -14.56 -32.84 -24.62
N PHE A 175 -15.35 -32.38 -23.68
CA PHE A 175 -16.47 -33.13 -23.14
C PHE A 175 -17.52 -33.43 -24.20
N TYR A 176 -17.87 -32.47 -25.04
CA TYR A 176 -18.81 -32.62 -26.16
C TYR A 176 -18.31 -33.64 -27.19
N VAL A 177 -17.03 -33.52 -27.58
CA VAL A 177 -16.42 -34.48 -28.55
C VAL A 177 -16.40 -35.89 -27.98
N ASN A 178 -16.00 -36.06 -26.72
CA ASN A 178 -15.97 -37.36 -26.05
C ASN A 178 -17.38 -37.98 -25.99
N ARG A 179 -18.37 -37.20 -25.59
CA ARG A 179 -19.78 -37.64 -25.56
C ARG A 179 -20.25 -38.11 -26.93
N ARG A 180 -19.95 -37.33 -27.96
CA ARG A 180 -20.32 -37.69 -29.35
C ARG A 180 -19.65 -38.97 -29.84
N GLN A 181 -18.40 -39.20 -29.43
CA GLN A 181 -17.71 -40.47 -29.74
C GLN A 181 -18.35 -41.65 -29.03
N GLN A 182 -18.69 -41.50 -27.77
CA GLN A 182 -19.36 -42.55 -27.01
C GLN A 182 -20.75 -42.88 -27.57
N ASP A 183 -21.49 -41.89 -28.01
CA ASP A 183 -22.79 -42.11 -28.63
C ASP A 183 -22.68 -42.89 -29.97
N LYS A 184 -21.62 -42.64 -30.76
CA LYS A 184 -21.34 -43.42 -31.97
C LYS A 184 -21.01 -44.89 -31.65
N ILE A 185 -20.13 -45.11 -30.69
CA ILE A 185 -19.75 -46.48 -30.26
C ILE A 185 -20.95 -47.25 -29.68
N ARG A 186 -21.86 -46.55 -28.99
CA ARG A 186 -23.11 -47.18 -28.49
C ARG A 186 -24.01 -47.60 -29.65
N LYS A 187 -24.22 -46.74 -30.64
CA LYS A 187 -25.03 -47.07 -31.82
C LYS A 187 -24.48 -48.26 -32.60
N GLU A 188 -23.19 -48.28 -32.86
CA GLU A 188 -22.52 -49.41 -33.54
C GLU A 188 -22.72 -50.72 -32.77
N ARG A 189 -22.60 -50.72 -31.46
CA ARG A 189 -22.84 -51.88 -30.61
C ARG A 189 -24.30 -52.36 -30.59
N ASP A 190 -25.23 -51.43 -30.64
CA ASP A 190 -26.66 -51.76 -30.68
C ASP A 190 -27.04 -52.33 -32.04
N GLU A 191 -26.51 -51.84 -33.13
CA GLU A 191 -26.66 -52.39 -34.49
C GLU A 191 -26.08 -53.82 -34.59
N GLU A 192 -24.88 -54.05 -34.07
CA GLU A 192 -24.28 -55.40 -34.00
C GLU A 192 -25.14 -56.39 -33.19
N ARG A 193 -25.68 -55.95 -32.08
CA ARG A 193 -26.59 -56.78 -31.24
C ARG A 193 -27.89 -57.13 -31.99
N GLU A 194 -28.47 -56.18 -32.69
CA GLU A 194 -29.68 -56.43 -33.48
C GLU A 194 -29.41 -57.43 -34.61
N LEU A 195 -28.27 -57.27 -35.31
CA LEU A 195 -27.86 -58.19 -36.35
C LEU A 195 -27.65 -59.61 -35.80
N TYR A 196 -26.97 -59.71 -34.67
CA TYR A 196 -26.75 -61.01 -34.03
C TYR A 196 -28.07 -61.70 -33.60
N ASN A 197 -29.00 -60.91 -33.04
CA ASN A 197 -30.30 -61.44 -32.63
C ASN A 197 -31.14 -61.88 -33.87
N LYS A 198 -31.07 -61.18 -35.00
CA LYS A 198 -31.71 -61.63 -36.23
C LYS A 198 -31.14 -62.94 -36.76
N GLN A 199 -29.83 -63.10 -36.78
CA GLN A 199 -29.19 -64.34 -37.22
C GLN A 199 -29.53 -65.52 -36.29
N LEU A 200 -29.66 -65.27 -34.98
CA LEU A 200 -30.08 -66.30 -34.06
C LEU A 200 -31.55 -66.74 -34.25
N ALA A 201 -32.44 -65.78 -34.59
CA ALA A 201 -33.84 -66.05 -34.88
C ALA A 201 -34.05 -66.78 -36.20
N GLU A 202 -33.19 -66.57 -37.21
CA GLU A 202 -33.24 -67.29 -38.50
C GLU A 202 -32.65 -68.72 -38.39
N ALA A 203 -31.82 -68.98 -37.35
CA ALA A 203 -31.19 -70.31 -37.16
C ALA A 203 -31.98 -71.28 -36.27
N MET A 204 -33.06 -70.85 -35.65
CA MET A 204 -33.99 -71.65 -34.86
C MET A 204 -35.26 -71.96 -35.61
#